data_8fdf3fd76bb3ffabd3fb7828f17c5a59
#
_entry.id   8fdf3fd76bb3ffabd3fb7828f17c5a59
#
_cell.length_a   1.000
_cell.length_b   1.000
_cell.length_c   1.000
_cell.angle_alpha   90.00
_cell.angle_beta   90.00
_cell.angle_gamma   90.00
#
_symmetry.space_group_name_H-M   'P 1'
#
loop_
_entity.id
_entity.type
_entity.pdbx_description
1 polymer ?
#
loop_
_entity_poly.entity_id
_entity_poly.type
_entity_poly.pdbx_seq_one_letter_code
_entity_poly.pdbx_strand_id
1 'polypeptide(L)'
;MFHNLEAWDRSESRFRTFSLDECDFGYRQSCFKQDPDRFVITRVRLTLSRHRSFQLSYGELAEEYGHLQDPDTELTPLEVAKTVSDIRRRKLPDPSFLPNAGSFFKNPVVSPETVADLRKSWPELVAYPENDNYKLAAGWLIDQCGWKGHRESHVGVHSRQALVLIHHGNGTGDELLELAERIREDVRKRFGVILEMEPRVVGNE
;
A
#
# COMPACT_ATOMS: atom_id res chain seq x y z
N MET A 1 -19.15 3.32 -8.09
CA MET A 1 -18.24 2.17 -8.08
C MET A 1 -18.53 1.17 -6.97
N PHE A 2 -18.21 1.44 -5.70
CA PHE A 2 -18.69 0.62 -4.59
C PHE A 2 -20.21 0.84 -4.44
N HIS A 3 -20.97 -0.26 -4.30
CA HIS A 3 -22.41 -0.19 -4.08
C HIS A 3 -22.73 -0.58 -2.63
N ASN A 4 -22.40 -1.81 -2.25
CA ASN A 4 -22.47 -2.31 -0.89
C ASN A 4 -21.61 -3.58 -0.74
N LEU A 5 -21.46 -4.06 0.47
CA LEU A 5 -20.91 -5.38 0.74
C LEU A 5 -21.78 -6.16 1.73
N GLU A 6 -21.61 -7.47 1.73
CA GLU A 6 -22.22 -8.39 2.69
C GLU A 6 -21.12 -9.05 3.51
N ALA A 7 -21.28 -9.04 4.82
CA ALA A 7 -20.38 -9.70 5.74
C ALA A 7 -21.15 -10.54 6.75
N TRP A 8 -20.55 -11.66 7.15
CA TRP A 8 -20.99 -12.44 8.31
C TRP A 8 -20.48 -11.76 9.58
N ASP A 9 -21.40 -11.36 10.45
CA ASP A 9 -21.10 -10.84 11.78
C ASP A 9 -21.02 -12.01 12.76
N ARG A 10 -19.83 -12.31 13.26
CA ARG A 10 -19.60 -13.42 14.19
C ARG A 10 -20.23 -13.18 15.56
N SER A 11 -20.33 -11.92 16.00
CA SER A 11 -20.90 -11.59 17.29
C SER A 11 -22.42 -11.75 17.31
N GLU A 12 -23.08 -11.44 16.19
CA GLU A 12 -24.53 -11.55 16.06
C GLU A 12 -24.97 -12.83 15.33
N SER A 13 -24.02 -13.64 14.84
CA SER A 13 -24.26 -14.88 14.09
C SER A 13 -25.23 -14.68 12.93
N ARG A 14 -25.07 -13.59 12.16
CA ARG A 14 -25.93 -13.27 11.02
C ARG A 14 -25.18 -12.52 9.90
N PHE A 15 -25.76 -12.57 8.72
CA PHE A 15 -25.28 -11.70 7.62
C PHE A 15 -25.79 -10.27 7.81
N ARG A 16 -24.91 -9.31 7.52
CA ARG A 16 -25.22 -7.89 7.44
C ARG A 16 -24.80 -7.33 6.11
N THR A 17 -25.59 -6.40 5.58
CA THR A 17 -25.21 -5.60 4.40
C THR A 17 -24.74 -4.23 4.90
N PHE A 18 -23.62 -3.75 4.36
CA PHE A 18 -23.01 -2.48 4.70
C PHE A 18 -23.05 -1.56 3.48
N SER A 19 -23.56 -0.36 3.67
CA SER A 19 -23.45 0.75 2.72
C SER A 19 -22.03 1.32 2.70
N LEU A 20 -21.76 2.27 1.80
CA LEU A 20 -20.48 2.98 1.75
C LEU A 20 -20.18 3.69 3.07
N ASP A 21 -21.16 4.39 3.63
CA ASP A 21 -21.01 5.17 4.86
C ASP A 21 -20.76 4.27 6.08
N GLU A 22 -21.46 3.13 6.16
CA GLU A 22 -21.26 2.15 7.24
C GLU A 22 -19.92 1.43 7.18
N CYS A 23 -19.29 1.36 6.00
CA CYS A 23 -17.95 0.77 5.85
C CYS A 23 -16.85 1.65 6.46
N ASP A 24 -17.08 2.96 6.63
CA ASP A 24 -16.11 3.92 7.17
C ASP A 24 -14.72 3.80 6.49
N PHE A 25 -14.70 3.82 5.15
CA PHE A 25 -13.46 3.67 4.39
C PHE A 25 -12.58 4.91 4.49
N GLY A 26 -11.36 4.70 4.93
CA GLY A 26 -10.28 5.68 4.93
C GLY A 26 -8.99 5.10 4.37
N TYR A 27 -7.91 5.88 4.40
CA TYR A 27 -6.60 5.38 3.97
C TYR A 27 -6.15 4.21 4.83
N ARG A 28 -6.18 3.00 4.24
CA ARG A 28 -5.87 1.74 4.93
C ARG A 28 -6.74 1.46 6.15
N GLN A 29 -7.92 2.07 6.26
CA GLN A 29 -8.87 1.93 7.36
C GLN A 29 -10.28 1.57 6.86
N SER A 30 -11.02 0.90 7.74
CA SER A 30 -12.46 0.62 7.58
C SER A 30 -13.01 0.13 8.93
N CYS A 31 -14.35 0.12 9.09
CA CYS A 31 -14.99 -0.48 10.28
C CYS A 31 -14.55 -1.95 10.49
N PHE A 32 -14.26 -2.69 9.42
CA PHE A 32 -13.79 -4.09 9.49
C PHE A 32 -12.37 -4.24 10.05
N LYS A 33 -11.53 -3.21 9.93
CA LYS A 33 -10.18 -3.19 10.50
C LYS A 33 -10.14 -2.72 11.95
N GLN A 34 -11.17 -1.99 12.38
CA GLN A 34 -11.34 -1.57 13.78
C GLN A 34 -11.69 -2.77 14.65
N ASP A 35 -12.43 -3.76 14.10
CA ASP A 35 -12.79 -5.00 14.77
C ASP A 35 -12.48 -6.20 13.83
N PRO A 36 -11.20 -6.59 13.72
CA PRO A 36 -10.72 -7.49 12.66
C PRO A 36 -11.24 -8.94 12.80
N ASP A 37 -11.69 -9.36 13.98
CA ASP A 37 -12.14 -10.72 14.22
C ASP A 37 -13.67 -10.86 14.16
N ARG A 38 -14.38 -9.75 14.11
CA ARG A 38 -15.83 -9.73 14.12
C ARG A 38 -16.45 -10.10 12.78
N PHE A 39 -15.91 -9.58 11.68
CA PHE A 39 -16.55 -9.66 10.38
C PHE A 39 -15.77 -10.54 9.39
N VAL A 40 -16.52 -11.34 8.62
CA VAL A 40 -16.00 -12.03 7.43
C VAL A 40 -16.75 -11.49 6.21
N ILE A 41 -16.09 -10.69 5.39
CA ILE A 41 -16.66 -10.17 4.15
C ILE A 41 -16.83 -11.32 3.17
N THR A 42 -18.07 -11.57 2.75
CA THR A 42 -18.43 -12.68 1.86
C THR A 42 -18.75 -12.23 0.45
N ARG A 43 -19.21 -11.00 0.28
CA ARG A 43 -19.57 -10.47 -1.03
C ARG A 43 -19.37 -8.95 -1.10
N VAL A 44 -18.87 -8.49 -2.23
CA VAL A 44 -18.81 -7.06 -2.58
C VAL A 44 -19.60 -6.82 -3.86
N ARG A 45 -20.48 -5.80 -3.87
CA ARG A 45 -21.20 -5.36 -5.06
C ARG A 45 -20.60 -4.06 -5.57
N LEU A 46 -20.33 -4.02 -6.86
CA LEU A 46 -19.80 -2.85 -7.56
C LEU A 46 -20.78 -2.41 -8.63
N THR A 47 -21.02 -1.11 -8.75
CA THR A 47 -21.70 -0.51 -9.88
C THR A 47 -20.66 -0.10 -10.91
N LEU A 48 -20.73 -0.68 -12.11
CA LEU A 48 -19.83 -0.39 -13.22
C LEU A 48 -20.51 0.56 -14.20
N SER A 49 -19.75 1.52 -14.72
CA SER A 49 -20.20 2.40 -15.80
C SER A 49 -19.92 1.76 -17.16
N ARG A 50 -20.85 1.97 -18.12
CA ARG A 50 -20.60 1.66 -19.53
C ARG A 50 -19.88 2.79 -20.26
N HIS A 51 -19.89 3.99 -19.68
CA HIS A 51 -19.11 5.11 -20.20
C HIS A 51 -17.66 4.95 -19.76
N ARG A 52 -16.74 5.11 -20.70
CA ARG A 52 -15.31 5.07 -20.44
C ARG A 52 -14.93 6.39 -19.76
N SER A 53 -14.06 6.30 -18.76
CA SER A 53 -13.39 7.43 -18.15
C SER A 53 -12.15 6.88 -17.45
N PHE A 54 -10.98 7.12 -18.04
CA PHE A 54 -9.73 6.60 -17.54
C PHE A 54 -9.04 7.62 -16.64
N GLN A 55 -8.63 7.17 -15.44
CA GLN A 55 -7.80 7.93 -14.53
C GLN A 55 -6.32 7.62 -14.81
N LEU A 56 -5.71 8.38 -15.74
CA LEU A 56 -4.35 8.14 -16.22
C LEU A 56 -3.31 9.07 -15.61
N SER A 57 -3.71 9.97 -14.71
CA SER A 57 -2.83 10.99 -14.11
C SER A 57 -1.84 10.47 -13.06
N TYR A 58 -1.81 9.16 -12.81
CA TYR A 58 -1.01 8.58 -11.74
C TYR A 58 0.26 7.90 -12.25
N GLY A 59 1.44 8.37 -11.77
CA GLY A 59 2.74 7.74 -11.97
C GLY A 59 3.06 7.47 -13.44
N GLU A 60 3.61 6.29 -13.74
CA GLU A 60 4.01 5.89 -15.10
C GLU A 60 2.84 5.84 -16.11
N LEU A 61 1.58 5.76 -15.67
CA LEU A 61 0.45 5.89 -16.59
C LEU A 61 0.37 7.28 -17.20
N ALA A 62 0.69 8.32 -16.42
CA ALA A 62 0.74 9.69 -16.94
C ALA A 62 1.87 9.88 -17.94
N GLU A 63 3.01 9.20 -17.74
CA GLU A 63 4.14 9.22 -18.69
C GLU A 63 3.79 8.47 -19.97
N GLU A 64 3.16 7.29 -19.86
CA GLU A 64 2.80 6.43 -20.98
C GLU A 64 1.71 7.05 -21.86
N TYR A 65 0.68 7.65 -21.27
CA TYR A 65 -0.52 8.11 -21.96
C TYR A 65 -0.70 9.63 -21.96
N GLY A 66 0.21 10.39 -21.37
CA GLY A 66 0.12 11.86 -21.28
C GLY A 66 0.17 12.60 -22.61
N HIS A 67 0.54 11.91 -23.71
CA HIS A 67 0.55 12.44 -25.07
C HIS A 67 -0.83 12.36 -25.76
N LEU A 68 -1.77 11.58 -25.23
CA LEU A 68 -3.09 11.40 -25.82
C LEU A 68 -3.99 12.62 -25.55
N GLN A 69 -4.73 13.05 -26.57
CA GLN A 69 -5.65 14.19 -26.45
C GLN A 69 -7.01 13.76 -25.89
N ASP A 70 -7.51 12.59 -26.30
CA ASP A 70 -8.76 12.02 -25.84
C ASP A 70 -8.60 10.53 -25.50
N PRO A 71 -8.01 10.22 -24.31
CA PRO A 71 -7.77 8.83 -23.89
C PRO A 71 -9.03 7.97 -23.86
N ASP A 72 -10.20 8.57 -23.60
CA ASP A 72 -11.46 7.83 -23.47
C ASP A 72 -11.97 7.28 -24.80
N THR A 73 -11.57 7.88 -25.92
CA THR A 73 -11.88 7.38 -27.27
C THR A 73 -10.70 6.61 -27.88
N GLU A 74 -9.47 6.97 -27.60
CA GLU A 74 -8.25 6.38 -28.16
C GLU A 74 -7.85 5.06 -27.51
N LEU A 75 -8.25 4.79 -26.26
CA LEU A 75 -7.87 3.61 -25.49
C LEU A 75 -9.04 2.66 -25.26
N THR A 76 -8.71 1.39 -25.11
CA THR A 76 -9.61 0.37 -24.58
C THR A 76 -9.30 0.07 -23.12
N PRO A 77 -10.28 -0.39 -22.31
CA PRO A 77 -10.03 -0.84 -20.93
C PRO A 77 -8.98 -1.96 -20.86
N LEU A 78 -8.89 -2.79 -21.88
CA LEU A 78 -7.91 -3.88 -21.94
C LEU A 78 -6.47 -3.36 -22.10
N GLU A 79 -6.26 -2.36 -22.92
CA GLU A 79 -4.93 -1.72 -23.09
C GLU A 79 -4.47 -1.09 -21.79
N VAL A 80 -5.34 -0.30 -21.13
CA VAL A 80 -5.02 0.30 -19.83
C VAL A 80 -4.72 -0.78 -18.78
N ALA A 81 -5.54 -1.83 -18.70
CA ALA A 81 -5.32 -2.93 -17.76
C ALA A 81 -4.00 -3.67 -18.02
N LYS A 82 -3.63 -3.87 -19.30
CA LYS A 82 -2.36 -4.48 -19.70
C LYS A 82 -1.19 -3.61 -19.28
N THR A 83 -1.22 -2.32 -19.59
CA THR A 83 -0.16 -1.37 -19.19
C THR A 83 0.01 -1.31 -17.67
N VAL A 84 -1.09 -1.24 -16.90
CA VAL A 84 -1.03 -1.32 -15.43
C VAL A 84 -0.35 -2.61 -14.97
N SER A 85 -0.71 -3.75 -15.58
CA SER A 85 -0.11 -5.05 -15.24
C SER A 85 1.38 -5.10 -15.56
N ASP A 86 1.79 -4.54 -16.70
CA ASP A 86 3.20 -4.52 -17.11
C ASP A 86 4.03 -3.58 -16.24
N ILE A 87 3.51 -2.41 -15.86
CA ILE A 87 4.13 -1.51 -14.88
C ILE A 87 4.32 -2.23 -13.54
N ARG A 88 3.28 -2.91 -13.05
CA ARG A 88 3.37 -3.66 -11.79
C ARG A 88 4.41 -4.78 -11.83
N ARG A 89 4.47 -5.55 -12.91
CA ARG A 89 5.48 -6.61 -13.10
C ARG A 89 6.90 -6.07 -13.12
N ARG A 90 7.11 -4.87 -13.68
CA ARG A 90 8.44 -4.23 -13.66
C ARG A 90 8.84 -3.75 -12.27
N LYS A 91 7.89 -3.26 -11.49
CA LYS A 91 8.14 -2.64 -10.17
C LYS A 91 8.18 -3.64 -9.02
N LEU A 92 7.32 -4.63 -9.06
CA LEU A 92 7.10 -5.55 -7.93
C LEU A 92 7.63 -6.94 -8.27
N PRO A 93 8.27 -7.61 -7.31
CA PRO A 93 8.65 -9.01 -7.48
C PRO A 93 7.40 -9.89 -7.53
N ASP A 94 7.42 -10.90 -8.39
CA ASP A 94 6.40 -11.94 -8.42
C ASP A 94 6.55 -12.81 -7.16
N PRO A 95 5.52 -12.89 -6.29
CA PRO A 95 5.61 -13.63 -5.03
C PRO A 95 5.79 -15.14 -5.22
N SER A 96 5.51 -15.70 -6.40
CA SER A 96 5.77 -17.10 -6.71
C SER A 96 7.25 -17.43 -6.90
N PHE A 97 8.07 -16.43 -7.28
CA PHE A 97 9.53 -16.58 -7.42
C PHE A 97 10.29 -15.94 -6.27
N LEU A 98 9.78 -14.82 -5.73
CA LEU A 98 10.39 -14.13 -4.62
C LEU A 98 9.29 -13.79 -3.60
N PRO A 99 9.05 -14.69 -2.63
CA PRO A 99 7.99 -14.56 -1.66
C PRO A 99 8.01 -13.22 -0.94
N ASN A 100 6.86 -12.56 -0.90
CA ASN A 100 6.67 -11.26 -0.28
C ASN A 100 5.19 -11.01 0.01
N ALA A 101 4.89 -10.02 0.86
CA ALA A 101 3.53 -9.60 1.21
C ALA A 101 3.14 -8.25 0.55
N GLY A 102 3.83 -7.87 -0.54
CA GLY A 102 3.65 -6.55 -1.14
C GLY A 102 4.28 -5.44 -0.29
N SER A 103 3.65 -4.26 -0.24
CA SER A 103 4.11 -3.18 0.64
C SER A 103 3.98 -3.60 2.09
N PHE A 104 5.12 -3.63 2.80
CA PHE A 104 5.16 -4.11 4.19
C PHE A 104 4.78 -3.02 5.20
N PHE A 105 4.99 -1.76 4.85
CA PHE A 105 4.64 -0.62 5.69
C PHE A 105 3.63 0.28 5.00
N LYS A 106 2.74 0.88 5.81
CA LYS A 106 1.88 1.96 5.37
C LYS A 106 2.70 3.22 5.14
N ASN A 107 2.24 4.08 4.25
CA ASN A 107 2.75 5.44 4.15
C ASN A 107 2.26 6.24 5.38
N PRO A 108 3.14 6.76 6.23
CA PRO A 108 2.71 7.48 7.44
C PRO A 108 2.04 8.81 7.07
N VAL A 109 0.97 9.13 7.78
CA VAL A 109 0.28 10.41 7.67
C VAL A 109 0.74 11.31 8.82
N VAL A 110 1.21 12.51 8.48
CA VAL A 110 1.79 13.47 9.42
C VAL A 110 1.23 14.88 9.18
N SER A 111 1.37 15.77 10.18
CA SER A 111 0.89 17.13 10.06
C SER A 111 1.73 17.98 9.08
N PRO A 112 1.17 19.10 8.57
CA PRO A 112 1.93 20.04 7.72
C PRO A 112 3.19 20.57 8.39
N GLU A 113 3.16 20.82 9.72
CA GLU A 113 4.30 21.28 10.50
C GLU A 113 5.43 20.25 10.48
N THR A 114 5.10 18.97 10.66
CA THR A 114 6.09 17.87 10.61
C THR A 114 6.76 17.82 9.24
N VAL A 115 6.00 17.98 8.14
CA VAL A 115 6.58 18.02 6.80
C VAL A 115 7.49 19.24 6.62
N ALA A 116 7.06 20.41 7.09
CA ALA A 116 7.86 21.63 7.00
C ALA A 116 9.19 21.50 7.77
N ASP A 117 9.17 20.89 8.95
CA ASP A 117 10.37 20.64 9.76
C ASP A 117 11.30 19.61 9.10
N LEU A 118 10.76 18.51 8.61
CA LEU A 118 11.53 17.48 7.92
C LEU A 118 12.20 18.04 6.65
N ARG A 119 11.51 18.88 5.88
CA ARG A 119 12.08 19.49 4.67
C ARG A 119 13.23 20.46 4.91
N LYS A 120 13.40 20.96 6.12
CA LYS A 120 14.60 21.76 6.48
C LYS A 120 15.89 20.92 6.40
N SER A 121 15.81 19.66 6.80
CA SER A 121 16.95 18.71 6.78
C SER A 121 16.93 17.80 5.53
N TRP A 122 15.77 17.60 4.93
CA TRP A 122 15.52 16.70 3.82
C TRP A 122 14.67 17.39 2.74
N PRO A 123 15.26 18.31 1.93
CA PRO A 123 14.52 19.05 0.92
C PRO A 123 13.82 18.15 -0.12
N GLU A 124 14.41 16.98 -0.42
CA GLU A 124 13.89 15.96 -1.35
C GLU A 124 12.78 15.07 -0.76
N LEU A 125 12.27 15.39 0.45
CA LEU A 125 11.25 14.58 1.12
C LEU A 125 10.00 14.43 0.23
N VAL A 126 9.68 13.19 -0.11
CA VAL A 126 8.49 12.85 -0.91
C VAL A 126 7.27 12.77 -0.01
N ALA A 127 6.37 13.73 -0.17
CA ALA A 127 5.13 13.87 0.58
C ALA A 127 3.97 14.27 -0.33
N TYR A 128 2.82 13.65 -0.16
CA TYR A 128 1.61 13.87 -0.93
C TYR A 128 0.51 14.43 -0.02
N PRO A 129 -0.30 15.41 -0.47
CA PRO A 129 -1.46 15.86 0.30
C PRO A 129 -2.43 14.71 0.63
N GLU A 130 -2.94 14.68 1.85
CA GLU A 130 -3.93 13.72 2.32
C GLU A 130 -4.89 14.44 3.27
N ASN A 131 -6.02 14.96 2.76
CA ASN A 131 -6.93 15.86 3.47
C ASN A 131 -6.16 17.06 4.07
N ASP A 132 -6.28 17.32 5.37
CA ASP A 132 -5.58 18.40 6.09
C ASP A 132 -4.13 18.03 6.48
N ASN A 133 -3.64 16.85 6.08
CA ASN A 133 -2.34 16.30 6.43
C ASN A 133 -1.51 15.96 5.19
N TYR A 134 -0.38 15.31 5.41
CA TYR A 134 0.49 14.80 4.36
C TYR A 134 0.83 13.33 4.58
N LYS A 135 0.80 12.57 3.51
CA LYS A 135 1.24 11.19 3.46
C LYS A 135 2.67 11.12 2.93
N LEU A 136 3.61 10.70 3.79
CA LEU A 136 5.00 10.52 3.42
C LEU A 136 5.19 9.23 2.63
N ALA A 137 6.09 9.23 1.66
CA ALA A 137 6.48 8.02 0.95
C ALA A 137 7.38 7.15 1.84
N ALA A 138 6.81 6.13 2.50
CA ALA A 138 7.57 5.23 3.38
C ALA A 138 8.74 4.55 2.63
N GLY A 139 8.57 4.21 1.36
CA GLY A 139 9.64 3.66 0.53
C GLY A 139 10.83 4.61 0.38
N TRP A 140 10.59 5.92 0.31
CA TRP A 140 11.64 6.93 0.29
C TRP A 140 12.37 7.00 1.65
N LEU A 141 11.63 6.99 2.76
CA LEU A 141 12.22 7.01 4.11
C LEU A 141 13.14 5.80 4.35
N ILE A 142 12.68 4.62 3.94
CA ILE A 142 13.43 3.35 4.05
C ILE A 142 14.67 3.38 3.15
N ASP A 143 14.54 3.88 1.92
CA ASP A 143 15.67 4.03 0.97
C ASP A 143 16.73 5.00 1.53
N GLN A 144 16.32 6.13 2.11
CA GLN A 144 17.24 7.09 2.75
C GLN A 144 17.97 6.49 3.97
N CYS A 145 17.41 5.49 4.64
CA CYS A 145 18.10 4.74 5.70
C CYS A 145 19.06 3.67 5.14
N GLY A 146 19.16 3.50 3.82
CA GLY A 146 20.08 2.56 3.19
C GLY A 146 19.57 1.11 3.14
N TRP A 147 18.27 0.89 3.40
CA TRP A 147 17.71 -0.45 3.44
C TRP A 147 17.34 -1.01 2.06
N LYS A 148 17.15 -0.18 1.04
CA LYS A 148 16.79 -0.65 -0.30
C LYS A 148 17.87 -1.55 -0.88
N GLY A 149 17.50 -2.78 -1.25
CA GLY A 149 18.43 -3.80 -1.74
C GLY A 149 19.24 -4.49 -0.64
N HIS A 150 19.00 -4.17 0.63
CA HIS A 150 19.64 -4.88 1.75
C HIS A 150 19.28 -6.37 1.74
N ARG A 151 20.28 -7.23 1.95
CA ARG A 151 20.10 -8.68 1.92
C ARG A 151 20.80 -9.32 3.11
N GLU A 152 20.07 -10.19 3.77
CA GLU A 152 20.57 -11.13 4.77
C GLU A 152 20.46 -12.57 4.22
N SER A 153 20.76 -13.56 5.04
CA SER A 153 20.75 -14.97 4.61
C SER A 153 19.41 -15.38 4.03
N HIS A 154 18.32 -15.11 4.73
CA HIS A 154 16.98 -15.60 4.37
C HIS A 154 15.97 -14.49 4.05
N VAL A 155 16.23 -13.27 4.46
CA VAL A 155 15.33 -12.13 4.29
C VAL A 155 16.04 -10.92 3.71
N GLY A 156 15.30 -9.94 3.22
CA GLY A 156 15.89 -8.71 2.71
C GLY A 156 14.84 -7.69 2.29
N VAL A 157 15.33 -6.60 1.71
CA VAL A 157 14.52 -5.54 1.11
C VAL A 157 14.72 -5.56 -0.39
N HIS A 158 13.64 -5.53 -1.15
CA HIS A 158 13.71 -5.60 -2.60
C HIS A 158 14.50 -4.43 -3.20
N SER A 159 15.38 -4.72 -4.18
CA SER A 159 16.35 -3.76 -4.73
C SER A 159 15.72 -2.59 -5.51
N ARG A 160 14.49 -2.74 -6.02
CA ARG A 160 13.78 -1.71 -6.79
C ARG A 160 12.64 -1.05 -6.01
N GLN A 161 12.17 -1.70 -4.92
CA GLN A 161 11.03 -1.22 -4.14
C GLN A 161 11.29 -1.42 -2.63
N ALA A 162 11.71 -0.36 -1.96
CA ALA A 162 12.12 -0.40 -0.55
C ALA A 162 10.96 -0.76 0.42
N LEU A 163 9.70 -0.61 -0.01
CA LEU A 163 8.54 -1.04 0.77
C LEU A 163 8.32 -2.56 0.78
N VAL A 164 8.98 -3.30 -0.11
CA VAL A 164 8.75 -4.74 -0.23
C VAL A 164 9.84 -5.51 0.49
N LEU A 165 9.49 -6.11 1.61
CA LEU A 165 10.33 -7.08 2.29
C LEU A 165 10.17 -8.44 1.61
N ILE A 166 11.29 -9.13 1.42
CA ILE A 166 11.37 -10.36 0.62
C ILE A 166 11.97 -11.49 1.45
N HIS A 167 11.58 -12.70 1.08
CA HIS A 167 12.05 -13.93 1.67
C HIS A 167 12.82 -14.74 0.63
N HIS A 168 14.04 -15.18 0.98
CA HIS A 168 14.91 -15.94 0.07
C HIS A 168 14.81 -17.46 0.21
N GLY A 169 13.83 -17.97 0.99
CA GLY A 169 13.68 -19.38 1.33
C GLY A 169 14.43 -19.77 2.62
N ASN A 170 13.97 -20.83 3.26
CA ASN A 170 14.54 -21.40 4.50
C ASN A 170 14.57 -20.49 5.73
N GLY A 171 13.96 -19.29 5.67
CA GLY A 171 13.83 -18.38 6.81
C GLY A 171 12.49 -18.53 7.53
N THR A 172 12.34 -17.83 8.63
CA THR A 172 11.14 -17.79 9.44
C THR A 172 10.40 -16.46 9.30
N GLY A 173 9.13 -16.41 9.73
CA GLY A 173 8.39 -15.16 9.84
C GLY A 173 9.06 -14.21 10.84
N ASP A 174 9.65 -14.75 11.91
CA ASP A 174 10.31 -13.95 12.94
C ASP A 174 11.54 -13.20 12.39
N GLU A 175 12.38 -13.83 11.56
CA GLU A 175 13.48 -13.14 10.89
C GLU A 175 13.00 -11.94 10.04
N LEU A 176 11.85 -12.08 9.38
CA LEU A 176 11.25 -11.00 8.60
C LEU A 176 10.70 -9.88 9.51
N LEU A 177 10.10 -10.24 10.64
CA LEU A 177 9.61 -9.27 11.64
C LEU A 177 10.76 -8.53 12.32
N GLU A 178 11.85 -9.22 12.64
CA GLU A 178 13.07 -8.59 13.19
C GLU A 178 13.69 -7.59 12.21
N LEU A 179 13.76 -7.96 10.90
CA LEU A 179 14.19 -7.03 9.87
C LEU A 179 13.27 -5.80 9.79
N ALA A 180 11.94 -6.02 9.83
CA ALA A 180 10.96 -4.95 9.80
C ALA A 180 11.11 -4.00 11.00
N GLU A 181 11.37 -4.53 12.20
CA GLU A 181 11.56 -3.71 13.41
C GLU A 181 12.84 -2.87 13.34
N ARG A 182 13.94 -3.41 12.83
CA ARG A 182 15.16 -2.64 12.60
C ARG A 182 14.96 -1.49 11.61
N ILE A 183 14.22 -1.74 10.53
CA ILE A 183 13.84 -0.70 9.56
C ILE A 183 13.02 0.40 10.24
N ARG A 184 12.01 0.03 11.05
CA ARG A 184 11.16 0.97 11.79
C ARG A 184 11.98 1.85 12.72
N GLU A 185 12.89 1.22 13.48
CA GLU A 185 13.74 1.93 14.44
C GLU A 185 14.70 2.91 13.76
N ASP A 186 15.29 2.55 12.62
CA ASP A 186 16.17 3.43 11.87
C ASP A 186 15.41 4.62 11.25
N VAL A 187 14.23 4.38 10.71
CA VAL A 187 13.36 5.46 10.22
C VAL A 187 12.94 6.37 11.38
N ARG A 188 12.56 5.80 12.53
CA ARG A 188 12.21 6.57 13.74
C ARG A 188 13.37 7.43 14.22
N LYS A 189 14.58 6.87 14.31
CA LYS A 189 15.79 7.60 14.73
C LYS A 189 16.15 8.74 13.78
N ARG A 190 16.03 8.48 12.47
CA ARG A 190 16.49 9.42 11.44
C ARG A 190 15.51 10.54 11.16
N PHE A 191 14.20 10.24 11.18
CA PHE A 191 13.14 11.16 10.76
C PHE A 191 12.13 11.50 11.86
N GLY A 192 12.17 10.83 13.02
CA GLY A 192 11.15 10.97 14.06
C GLY A 192 9.79 10.40 13.66
N VAL A 193 9.72 9.64 12.56
CA VAL A 193 8.48 9.09 11.98
C VAL A 193 8.37 7.60 12.30
N ILE A 194 7.19 7.18 12.75
CA ILE A 194 6.92 5.78 13.08
C ILE A 194 6.25 5.12 11.87
N LEU A 195 6.84 4.04 11.36
CA LEU A 195 6.22 3.19 10.33
C LEU A 195 5.28 2.17 10.97
N GLU A 196 4.11 1.99 10.37
CA GLU A 196 3.14 0.97 10.74
C GLU A 196 3.16 -0.18 9.72
N MET A 197 3.20 -1.42 10.19
CA MET A 197 3.11 -2.60 9.33
C MET A 197 1.70 -2.71 8.73
N GLU A 198 1.63 -3.02 7.44
CA GLU A 198 0.35 -3.25 6.73
C GLU A 198 -0.10 -4.72 6.81
N PRO A 199 0.78 -5.73 6.71
CA PRO A 199 0.40 -7.12 6.84
C PRO A 199 -0.05 -7.48 8.26
N ARG A 200 -1.04 -8.36 8.35
CA ARG A 200 -1.42 -9.00 9.61
C ARG A 200 -0.52 -10.22 9.86
N VAL A 201 0.06 -10.29 11.04
CA VAL A 201 0.79 -11.48 11.50
C VAL A 201 -0.22 -12.51 11.99
N VAL A 202 -0.09 -13.75 11.54
CA VAL A 202 -0.98 -14.86 11.91
C VAL A 202 -0.12 -16.01 12.45
N GLY A 203 -0.56 -16.64 13.52
CA GLY A 203 0.10 -17.84 14.08
C GLY A 203 1.06 -17.60 15.24
N ASN A 204 1.16 -16.37 15.75
CA ASN A 204 1.91 -16.07 16.98
C ASN A 204 0.92 -15.99 18.17
N GLU A 205 0.30 -17.09 18.53
CA GLU A 205 -0.39 -17.28 19.83
C GLU A 205 0.40 -18.25 20.69
#